data_6d573f7599c7f2718a915e0f25674024
#
_entry.id   6d573f7599c7f2718a915e0f25674024
#
_cell.length_a   1.000
_cell.length_b   1.000
_cell.length_c   1.000
_cell.angle_alpha   90.00
_cell.angle_beta   90.00
_cell.angle_gamma   90.00
#
_symmetry.space_group_name_H-M   'P 1'
#
loop_
_entity.id
_entity.type
_entity.pdbx_description
1 polymer ?
#
loop_
_entity_poly.entity_id
_entity_poly.type
_entity_poly.pdbx_seq_one_letter_code
_entity_poly.pdbx_strand_id
1 'polypeptide(L)'
;MNKNDLINLKFFSSIYLKLKERKVTSLEMKVNALMKEIENEKNSLDQNNQYFDLLSRENTSIQNEYLNLQKLFENENKSISVKNNNYHVSMWENVFIQKKSPNYVIQAKKSGEDIYVFNKSMNDFIAYFLTLNYSIIVLSISRKSITLQFSVRKSD
;
A
#
# COMPACT_ATOMS: atom_id res chain seq x y z
N MET A 1 -58.67 -56.70 -7.45
CA MET A 1 -58.13 -55.47 -6.87
C MET A 1 -59.30 -54.59 -6.49
N ASN A 2 -59.48 -54.37 -5.19
CA ASN A 2 -60.66 -53.71 -4.66
C ASN A 2 -60.63 -52.22 -4.96
N LYS A 3 -61.78 -51.58 -5.23
CA LYS A 3 -61.90 -50.17 -5.60
C LYS A 3 -61.28 -49.23 -4.52
N ASN A 4 -61.29 -49.69 -3.24
CA ASN A 4 -60.67 -49.00 -2.10
C ASN A 4 -59.14 -49.05 -2.15
N ASP A 5 -58.52 -50.10 -2.67
CA ASP A 5 -57.06 -50.21 -2.79
C ASP A 5 -56.49 -49.25 -3.81
N LEU A 6 -57.22 -48.99 -4.88
CA LEU A 6 -56.86 -48.05 -5.92
C LEU A 6 -56.93 -46.58 -5.45
N ILE A 7 -57.91 -46.25 -4.60
CA ILE A 7 -58.09 -44.93 -4.01
C ILE A 7 -56.93 -44.66 -2.98
N ASN A 8 -56.61 -45.63 -2.18
CA ASN A 8 -55.50 -45.55 -1.22
C ASN A 8 -54.17 -45.38 -1.93
N LEU A 9 -53.89 -46.12 -2.97
CA LEU A 9 -52.67 -46.00 -3.79
C LEU A 9 -52.50 -44.59 -4.41
N LYS A 10 -53.60 -44.04 -4.95
CA LYS A 10 -53.58 -42.67 -5.50
C LYS A 10 -53.35 -41.61 -4.42
N PHE A 11 -53.91 -41.80 -3.23
CA PHE A 11 -53.72 -40.90 -2.12
C PHE A 11 -52.26 -40.92 -1.59
N PHE A 12 -51.68 -42.09 -1.41
CA PHE A 12 -50.27 -42.23 -0.99
C PHE A 12 -49.30 -41.69 -2.07
N SER A 13 -49.59 -41.93 -3.33
CA SER A 13 -48.81 -41.39 -4.46
C SER A 13 -48.84 -39.87 -4.45
N SER A 14 -50.00 -39.24 -4.25
CA SER A 14 -50.15 -37.78 -4.18
C SER A 14 -49.37 -37.18 -2.99
N ILE A 15 -49.43 -37.81 -1.79
CA ILE A 15 -48.65 -37.36 -0.64
C ILE A 15 -47.15 -37.49 -0.91
N TYR A 16 -46.71 -38.61 -1.45
CA TYR A 16 -45.29 -38.83 -1.80
C TYR A 16 -44.76 -37.77 -2.77
N LEU A 17 -45.54 -37.47 -3.84
CA LEU A 17 -45.18 -36.43 -4.82
C LEU A 17 -45.06 -35.06 -4.15
N LYS A 18 -46.02 -34.66 -3.31
CA LYS A 18 -45.96 -33.40 -2.55
C LYS A 18 -44.76 -33.29 -1.61
N LEU A 19 -44.42 -34.39 -0.91
CA LEU A 19 -43.22 -34.42 -0.05
C LEU A 19 -41.93 -34.32 -0.86
N LYS A 20 -41.89 -35.01 -2.01
CA LYS A 20 -40.74 -34.92 -2.96
C LYS A 20 -40.58 -33.53 -3.49
N GLU A 21 -41.65 -32.86 -3.94
CA GLU A 21 -41.63 -31.48 -4.42
C GLU A 21 -41.12 -30.52 -3.33
N ARG A 22 -41.66 -30.62 -2.13
CA ARG A 22 -41.18 -29.81 -0.97
C ARG A 22 -39.69 -30.00 -0.69
N LYS A 23 -39.19 -31.23 -0.79
CA LYS A 23 -37.76 -31.53 -0.57
C LYS A 23 -36.91 -30.96 -1.69
N VAL A 24 -37.37 -31.05 -2.96
CA VAL A 24 -36.69 -30.45 -4.11
C VAL A 24 -36.62 -28.92 -3.97
N THR A 25 -37.76 -28.27 -3.71
CA THR A 25 -37.79 -26.80 -3.51
C THR A 25 -36.88 -26.37 -2.35
N SER A 26 -36.84 -27.12 -1.23
CA SER A 26 -35.95 -26.82 -0.12
C SER A 26 -34.47 -26.95 -0.49
N LEU A 27 -34.12 -27.95 -1.32
CA LEU A 27 -32.76 -28.13 -1.83
C LEU A 27 -32.37 -27.04 -2.81
N GLU A 28 -33.29 -26.65 -3.72
CA GLU A 28 -33.07 -25.53 -4.65
C GLU A 28 -32.82 -24.22 -3.90
N MET A 29 -33.60 -23.92 -2.85
CA MET A 29 -33.33 -22.73 -2.02
C MET A 29 -31.95 -22.76 -1.36
N LYS A 30 -31.53 -23.95 -0.87
CA LYS A 30 -30.19 -24.10 -0.27
C LYS A 30 -29.07 -23.90 -1.31
N VAL A 31 -29.22 -24.49 -2.50
CA VAL A 31 -28.26 -24.32 -3.60
C VAL A 31 -28.14 -22.85 -3.99
N ASN A 32 -29.26 -22.16 -4.14
CA ASN A 32 -29.27 -20.74 -4.49
C ASN A 32 -28.62 -19.87 -3.40
N ALA A 33 -28.85 -20.19 -2.11
CA ALA A 33 -28.20 -19.51 -1.01
C ALA A 33 -26.68 -19.70 -1.02
N LEU A 34 -26.22 -20.95 -1.21
CA LEU A 34 -24.80 -21.26 -1.30
C LEU A 34 -24.14 -20.63 -2.53
N MET A 35 -24.80 -20.59 -3.67
CA MET A 35 -24.28 -19.88 -4.85
C MET A 35 -24.07 -18.40 -4.58
N LYS A 36 -25.00 -17.75 -3.89
CA LYS A 36 -24.88 -16.34 -3.51
C LYS A 36 -23.74 -16.10 -2.52
N GLU A 37 -23.54 -17.02 -1.60
CA GLU A 37 -22.44 -16.95 -0.63
C GLU A 37 -21.08 -17.09 -1.34
N ILE A 38 -20.94 -18.07 -2.24
CA ILE A 38 -19.74 -18.25 -3.08
C ILE A 38 -19.43 -17.00 -3.90
N GLU A 39 -20.44 -16.36 -4.49
CA GLU A 39 -20.25 -15.15 -5.26
C GLU A 39 -19.77 -13.97 -4.39
N ASN A 40 -20.33 -13.83 -3.19
CA ASN A 40 -19.89 -12.82 -2.24
C ASN A 40 -18.44 -13.06 -1.77
N GLU A 41 -18.09 -14.30 -1.45
CA GLU A 41 -16.72 -14.66 -1.05
C GLU A 41 -15.72 -14.42 -2.20
N LYS A 42 -16.09 -14.75 -3.44
CA LYS A 42 -15.26 -14.48 -4.61
C LYS A 42 -15.01 -12.99 -4.79
N ASN A 43 -16.04 -12.16 -4.67
CA ASN A 43 -15.89 -10.71 -4.76
C ASN A 43 -15.00 -10.16 -3.65
N SER A 44 -15.13 -10.68 -2.43
CA SER A 44 -14.26 -10.32 -1.31
C SER A 44 -12.80 -10.74 -1.54
N LEU A 45 -12.59 -11.91 -2.12
CA LEU A 45 -11.25 -12.40 -2.48
C LEU A 45 -10.60 -11.50 -3.54
N ASP A 46 -11.34 -11.11 -4.56
CA ASP A 46 -10.85 -10.23 -5.61
C ASP A 46 -10.47 -8.84 -5.06
N GLN A 47 -11.27 -8.28 -4.14
CA GLN A 47 -10.95 -7.03 -3.46
C GLN A 47 -9.68 -7.16 -2.60
N ASN A 48 -9.54 -8.25 -1.86
CA ASN A 48 -8.35 -8.52 -1.05
C ASN A 48 -7.09 -8.67 -1.91
N ASN A 49 -7.19 -9.32 -3.06
CA ASN A 49 -6.07 -9.46 -4.01
C ASN A 49 -5.64 -8.09 -4.57
N GLN A 50 -6.60 -7.23 -4.96
CA GLN A 50 -6.28 -5.87 -5.41
C GLN A 50 -5.59 -5.05 -4.30
N TYR A 51 -6.05 -5.16 -3.06
CA TYR A 51 -5.43 -4.50 -1.93
C TYR A 51 -4.01 -5.02 -1.65
N PHE A 52 -3.82 -6.34 -1.75
CA PHE A 52 -2.50 -6.97 -1.62
C PHE A 52 -1.52 -6.48 -2.69
N ASP A 53 -1.97 -6.37 -3.95
CA ASP A 53 -1.16 -5.85 -5.05
C ASP A 53 -0.74 -4.39 -4.82
N LEU A 54 -1.64 -3.56 -4.32
CA LEU A 54 -1.33 -2.17 -3.95
C LEU A 54 -0.27 -2.10 -2.86
N LEU A 55 -0.44 -2.85 -1.77
CA LEU A 55 0.53 -2.91 -0.67
C LEU A 55 1.89 -3.45 -1.13
N SER A 56 1.90 -4.43 -2.02
CA SER A 56 3.14 -5.00 -2.58
C SER A 56 3.92 -3.96 -3.40
N ARG A 57 3.23 -3.17 -4.22
CA ARG A 57 3.85 -2.08 -4.99
C ARG A 57 4.39 -0.98 -4.08
N GLU A 58 3.63 -0.59 -3.07
CA GLU A 58 4.05 0.41 -2.10
C GLU A 58 5.28 -0.06 -1.31
N ASN A 59 5.28 -1.31 -0.86
CA ASN A 59 6.42 -1.90 -0.16
C ASN A 59 7.67 -1.95 -1.05
N THR A 60 7.53 -2.31 -2.31
CA THR A 60 8.64 -2.31 -3.28
C THR A 60 9.20 -0.90 -3.48
N SER A 61 8.34 0.12 -3.56
CA SER A 61 8.77 1.52 -3.66
C SER A 61 9.57 1.95 -2.43
N ILE A 62 9.07 1.63 -1.24
CA ILE A 62 9.73 1.95 0.04
C ILE A 62 11.09 1.24 0.14
N GLN A 63 11.17 -0.03 -0.24
CA GLN A 63 12.44 -0.77 -0.25
C GLN A 63 13.46 -0.14 -1.20
N ASN A 64 13.04 0.29 -2.38
CA ASN A 64 13.91 0.97 -3.34
C ASN A 64 14.41 2.32 -2.80
N GLU A 65 13.54 3.10 -2.15
CA GLU A 65 13.94 4.33 -1.48
C GLU A 65 14.95 4.06 -0.36
N TYR A 66 14.71 3.04 0.46
CA TYR A 66 15.62 2.62 1.52
C TYR A 66 17.00 2.23 0.96
N LEU A 67 17.04 1.38 -0.08
CA LEU A 67 18.29 0.96 -0.73
C LEU A 67 19.04 2.14 -1.36
N ASN A 68 18.32 3.10 -1.94
CA ASN A 68 18.94 4.29 -2.49
C ASN A 68 19.58 5.16 -1.40
N LEU A 69 18.91 5.31 -0.27
CA LEU A 69 19.46 6.03 0.87
C LEU A 69 20.62 5.28 1.53
N GLN A 70 20.54 3.97 1.68
CA GLN A 70 21.65 3.15 2.17
C GLN A 70 22.90 3.31 1.29
N LYS A 71 22.74 3.28 -0.04
CA LYS A 71 23.83 3.54 -0.99
C LYS A 71 24.40 4.97 -0.87
N LEU A 72 23.61 5.94 -0.43
CA LEU A 72 24.10 7.30 -0.15
C LEU A 72 25.09 7.33 1.04
N PHE A 73 24.94 6.40 2.00
CA PHE A 73 25.84 6.31 3.16
C PHE A 73 27.12 5.53 2.90
N GLU A 74 27.05 4.53 2.02
CA GLU A 74 28.20 3.68 1.72
C GLU A 74 29.27 4.39 0.87
N ASN A 75 28.90 5.49 0.22
CA ASN A 75 29.80 6.22 -0.67
C ASN A 75 29.87 7.70 -0.29
N GLU A 76 31.05 8.16 0.03
CA GLU A 76 31.40 9.58 0.21
C GLU A 76 30.90 10.40 -0.99
N ASN A 77 30.14 11.47 -0.74
CA ASN A 77 29.66 12.46 -1.73
C ASN A 77 28.61 11.95 -2.75
N LYS A 78 27.46 11.49 -2.32
CA LYS A 78 26.35 11.19 -3.23
C LYS A 78 25.30 12.28 -3.31
N SER A 79 24.66 12.33 -4.48
CA SER A 79 23.60 13.28 -4.76
C SER A 79 22.27 12.58 -4.97
N ILE A 80 21.18 13.17 -4.49
CA ILE A 80 19.81 12.82 -4.83
C ILE A 80 19.18 13.91 -5.65
N SER A 81 18.30 13.53 -6.57
CA SER A 81 17.53 14.49 -7.36
C SER A 81 16.09 14.51 -6.84
N VAL A 82 15.62 15.67 -6.41
CA VAL A 82 14.25 15.90 -5.97
C VAL A 82 13.52 16.75 -6.98
N LYS A 83 12.19 16.60 -7.09
CA LYS A 83 11.37 17.38 -8.01
C LYS A 83 11.41 18.85 -7.61
N ASN A 84 11.65 19.73 -8.58
CA ASN A 84 11.59 21.17 -8.36
C ASN A 84 10.14 21.67 -8.50
N ASN A 85 9.57 22.12 -7.40
CA ASN A 85 8.24 22.74 -7.38
C ASN A 85 8.37 24.28 -7.27
N ASN A 86 9.38 24.87 -7.93
CA ASN A 86 9.71 26.30 -7.91
C ASN A 86 10.15 26.78 -6.51
N TYR A 87 10.90 25.95 -5.79
CA TYR A 87 11.46 26.33 -4.50
C TYR A 87 12.48 27.46 -4.62
N HIS A 88 12.47 28.38 -3.66
CA HIS A 88 13.42 29.49 -3.56
C HIS A 88 14.73 29.03 -2.87
N VAL A 89 15.54 28.31 -3.62
CA VAL A 89 16.84 27.81 -3.16
C VAL A 89 17.94 28.27 -4.11
N SER A 90 19.15 28.43 -3.59
CA SER A 90 20.33 28.82 -4.37
C SER A 90 21.32 27.66 -4.49
N MET A 91 22.12 27.65 -5.57
CA MET A 91 23.25 26.71 -5.66
C MET A 91 24.20 26.91 -4.48
N TRP A 92 24.75 25.81 -3.97
CA TRP A 92 25.64 25.75 -2.82
C TRP A 92 24.99 26.15 -1.49
N GLU A 93 23.69 26.33 -1.46
CA GLU A 93 22.96 26.57 -0.23
C GLU A 93 22.97 25.32 0.63
N ASN A 94 23.24 25.48 1.93
CA ASN A 94 23.06 24.41 2.90
C ASN A 94 21.57 24.21 3.17
N VAL A 95 21.16 22.96 3.12
CA VAL A 95 19.84 22.51 3.54
C VAL A 95 20.01 21.56 4.72
N PHE A 96 18.98 21.37 5.52
CA PHE A 96 19.05 20.54 6.71
C PHE A 96 17.80 19.68 6.84
N ILE A 97 17.94 18.60 7.58
CA ILE A 97 16.81 17.72 7.89
C ILE A 97 16.18 18.20 9.18
N GLN A 98 14.87 18.45 9.14
CA GLN A 98 14.06 18.85 10.28
C GLN A 98 12.93 17.84 10.51
N LYS A 99 12.64 17.57 11.78
CA LYS A 99 11.47 16.75 12.15
C LYS A 99 10.23 17.64 12.14
N LYS A 100 9.28 17.31 11.24
CA LYS A 100 7.92 17.85 11.20
C LYS A 100 6.95 16.69 11.37
N SER A 101 6.49 16.50 12.62
CA SER A 101 5.65 15.34 12.97
C SER A 101 4.48 15.17 11.97
N PRO A 102 4.26 13.96 11.41
CA PRO A 102 4.93 12.69 11.76
C PRO A 102 6.22 12.38 10.96
N ASN A 103 6.63 13.23 10.02
CA ASN A 103 7.69 12.97 9.05
C ASN A 103 8.94 13.81 9.32
N TYR A 104 10.04 13.44 8.65
CA TYR A 104 11.21 14.30 8.47
C TYR A 104 11.15 14.98 7.10
N VAL A 105 11.68 16.21 7.03
CA VAL A 105 11.71 16.99 5.78
C VAL A 105 13.13 17.55 5.56
N ILE A 106 13.52 17.72 4.30
CA ILE A 106 14.68 18.53 3.94
C ILE A 106 14.19 19.94 3.75
N GLN A 107 14.73 20.89 4.50
CA GLN A 107 14.33 22.29 4.50
C GLN A 107 15.45 23.18 4.02
N ALA A 108 15.12 24.15 3.16
CA ALA A 108 16.02 25.21 2.77
C ALA A 108 16.32 26.15 3.95
N LYS A 109 17.60 26.45 4.20
CA LYS A 109 18.00 27.28 5.35
C LYS A 109 17.53 28.73 5.23
N LYS A 110 17.55 29.29 4.01
CA LYS A 110 17.20 30.69 3.78
C LYS A 110 15.70 30.93 3.65
N SER A 111 15.01 30.12 2.83
CA SER A 111 13.59 30.31 2.58
C SER A 111 12.69 29.63 3.59
N GLY A 112 13.20 28.63 4.32
CA GLY A 112 12.39 27.82 5.23
C GLY A 112 11.43 26.87 4.52
N GLU A 113 11.55 26.75 3.18
CA GLU A 113 10.69 25.87 2.39
C GLU A 113 11.10 24.41 2.51
N ASP A 114 10.09 23.52 2.54
CA ASP A 114 10.29 22.08 2.57
C ASP A 114 10.52 21.57 1.14
N ILE A 115 11.75 21.20 0.84
CA ILE A 115 12.16 20.74 -0.50
C ILE A 115 11.78 19.29 -0.73
N TYR A 116 11.87 18.47 0.31
CA TYR A 116 11.59 17.05 0.25
C TYR A 116 11.01 16.53 1.57
N VAL A 117 10.02 15.65 1.48
CA VAL A 117 9.40 15.00 2.64
C VAL A 117 9.73 13.51 2.60
N PHE A 118 10.39 13.01 3.64
CA PHE A 118 10.70 11.60 3.75
C PHE A 118 9.45 10.78 4.09
N ASN A 119 9.39 9.55 3.59
CA ASN A 119 8.33 8.62 3.97
C ASN A 119 8.46 8.28 5.46
N LYS A 120 7.33 8.09 6.14
CA LYS A 120 7.26 7.74 7.56
C LYS A 120 8.06 6.47 7.91
N SER A 121 8.12 5.50 7.00
CA SER A 121 8.92 4.28 7.15
C SER A 121 10.43 4.54 7.25
N MET A 122 10.90 5.72 6.84
CA MET A 122 12.30 6.12 6.90
C MET A 122 12.67 6.84 8.19
N ASN A 123 11.71 7.07 9.09
CA ASN A 123 11.91 7.89 10.28
C ASN A 123 13.05 7.38 11.18
N ASP A 124 13.12 6.07 11.42
CA ASP A 124 14.15 5.48 12.29
C ASP A 124 15.54 5.61 11.65
N PHE A 125 15.61 5.42 10.36
CA PHE A 125 16.83 5.59 9.59
C PHE A 125 17.31 7.05 9.58
N ILE A 126 16.40 8.00 9.35
CA ILE A 126 16.72 9.44 9.38
C ILE A 126 17.10 9.89 10.80
N ALA A 127 16.45 9.37 11.82
CA ALA A 127 16.82 9.63 13.20
C ALA A 127 18.27 9.19 13.49
N TYR A 128 18.67 8.00 13.02
CA TYR A 128 20.06 7.54 13.10
C TYR A 128 21.01 8.44 12.30
N PHE A 129 20.62 8.82 11.06
CA PHE A 129 21.44 9.71 10.24
C PHE A 129 21.72 11.06 10.91
N LEU A 130 20.73 11.62 11.61
CA LEU A 130 20.88 12.87 12.34
C LEU A 130 21.90 12.80 13.50
N THR A 131 22.28 11.60 13.95
CA THR A 131 23.35 11.42 14.93
C THR A 131 24.74 11.51 14.33
N LEU A 132 24.84 11.43 12.98
CA LEU A 132 26.11 11.51 12.26
C LEU A 132 26.49 12.97 11.99
N ASN A 133 27.79 13.23 11.78
CA ASN A 133 28.24 14.54 11.34
C ASN A 133 28.03 14.68 9.83
N TYR A 134 26.90 15.26 9.42
CA TYR A 134 26.48 15.37 8.04
C TYR A 134 26.37 16.81 7.53
N SER A 135 26.45 16.97 6.23
CA SER A 135 26.08 18.20 5.54
C SER A 135 25.29 17.87 4.26
N ILE A 136 24.35 18.74 3.92
CA ILE A 136 23.57 18.63 2.69
C ILE A 136 23.64 19.97 2.01
N ILE A 137 24.03 19.97 0.72
CA ILE A 137 24.14 21.18 -0.09
C ILE A 137 23.34 21.02 -1.39
N VAL A 138 22.82 22.13 -1.91
CA VAL A 138 22.21 22.21 -3.23
C VAL A 138 23.33 22.23 -4.27
N LEU A 139 23.50 21.13 -5.03
CA LEU A 139 24.53 21.01 -6.05
C LEU A 139 24.12 21.66 -7.37
N SER A 140 22.89 21.45 -7.81
CA SER A 140 22.37 22.03 -9.06
C SER A 140 20.87 22.24 -8.99
N ILE A 141 20.39 23.20 -9.78
CA ILE A 141 18.98 23.55 -9.89
C ILE A 141 18.61 23.59 -11.37
N SER A 142 17.58 22.80 -11.73
CA SER A 142 16.97 22.84 -13.05
C SER A 142 15.47 23.18 -12.94
N ARG A 143 14.80 23.39 -14.07
CA ARG A 143 13.34 23.60 -14.08
C ARG A 143 12.56 22.41 -13.50
N LYS A 144 13.08 21.19 -13.63
CA LYS A 144 12.37 19.94 -13.24
C LYS A 144 12.86 19.35 -11.94
N SER A 145 14.13 19.61 -11.57
CA SER A 145 14.76 18.93 -10.43
C SER A 145 15.79 19.82 -9.72
N ILE A 146 15.96 19.54 -8.45
CA ILE A 146 17.03 20.07 -7.61
C ILE A 146 17.90 18.88 -7.22
N THR A 147 19.21 18.97 -7.42
CA THR A 147 20.15 17.94 -6.99
C THR A 147 20.76 18.34 -5.65
N LEU A 148 20.61 17.48 -4.65
CA LEU A 148 21.16 17.65 -3.31
C LEU A 148 22.32 16.69 -3.12
N GLN A 149 23.45 17.19 -2.64
CA GLN A 149 24.63 16.40 -2.30
C GLN A 149 24.67 16.18 -0.79
N PHE A 150 24.79 14.93 -0.40
CA PHE A 150 24.99 14.51 0.99
C PHE A 150 26.46 14.21 1.23
N SER A 151 26.99 14.70 2.32
CA SER A 151 28.33 14.38 2.79
C SER A 151 28.27 13.99 4.26
N VAL A 152 28.86 12.85 4.59
CA VAL A 152 29.00 12.37 5.97
C VAL A 152 30.48 12.39 6.31
N ARG A 153 30.85 13.06 7.39
CA ARG A 153 32.23 12.99 7.92
C ARG A 153 32.31 11.83 8.90
N LYS A 154 33.20 10.89 8.64
CA LYS A 154 33.55 9.88 9.65
C LYS A 154 34.23 10.63 10.77
N SER A 155 33.75 10.45 12.01
CA SER A 155 34.50 10.85 13.19
C SER A 155 35.69 9.91 13.27
N ASP A 156 36.90 10.46 13.16
CA ASP A 156 38.14 9.74 13.46
C ASP A 156 38.18 9.31 14.94
#